data_ef151c9e611c6ffca4ad6a94ab83f6a5
#
_entry.id   ef151c9e611c6ffca4ad6a94ab83f6a5
#
_cell.length_a   1.000
_cell.length_b   1.000
_cell.length_c   1.000
_cell.angle_alpha   90.00
_cell.angle_beta   90.00
_cell.angle_gamma   90.00
#
_symmetry.space_group_name_H-M   'P 1'
#
loop_
_entity.id
_entity.type
_entity.pdbx_description
1 polymer ?
#
loop_
_entity_poly.entity_id
_entity_poly.type
_entity_poly.pdbx_seq_one_letter_code
_entity_poly.pdbx_strand_id
1 'polypeptide(L)'
;MSRNGGSDRYRAALADENAWARARRPKCCKLANSPWLRRAVAGKLRLDWSPEQIAGWLKRTHPEDECNQVSHETIYRSLFVQARGVLKKELLSHLRSKRSMRRSKPVDPNGDRRGHIKDIVSIRQRPAVVEDRAVPGHWEGDLLSGPNNSYIATLVERHTRYVMLAKVAGKDTQTVVCALIKQAKKLPNELYKSLTWDRGKELTDHRRFTLATKIDVYFCDPQSPWQRGSNENTNGLLRQYFPKGTDLAVHSQAYLNKVARQLNERPRETLQFETPAERFNACVASTG
;
A
#
# COMPACT_ATOMS: atom_id res chain seq x y z
N MET A 1 46.02 -0.54 -2.95
CA MET A 1 47.31 0.13 -3.10
C MET A 1 47.65 0.49 -4.54
N SER A 2 47.42 -0.37 -5.56
CA SER A 2 47.70 -0.08 -6.99
C SER A 2 47.04 1.23 -7.51
N ARG A 3 45.85 1.56 -7.03
CA ARG A 3 45.08 2.77 -7.43
C ARG A 3 45.78 4.12 -7.04
N ASN A 4 46.72 4.11 -6.13
CA ASN A 4 47.44 5.27 -5.65
C ASN A 4 48.97 5.17 -5.92
N GLY A 5 49.38 4.43 -6.93
CA GLY A 5 50.76 4.37 -7.39
C GLY A 5 51.65 3.30 -6.74
N GLY A 6 51.06 2.33 -6.01
CA GLY A 6 51.79 1.30 -5.30
C GLY A 6 52.36 1.74 -3.96
N SER A 7 53.03 0.84 -3.23
CA SER A 7 53.57 1.09 -1.88
C SER A 7 54.59 2.23 -1.83
N ASP A 8 55.47 2.30 -2.83
CA ASP A 8 56.61 3.22 -2.85
C ASP A 8 56.22 4.68 -3.14
N ARG A 9 55.12 4.88 -3.87
CA ARG A 9 54.61 6.20 -4.24
C ARG A 9 53.39 6.63 -3.41
N TYR A 10 52.91 5.79 -2.50
CA TYR A 10 51.77 6.11 -1.68
C TYR A 10 52.06 7.27 -0.72
N ARG A 11 51.26 8.33 -0.80
CA ARG A 11 51.22 9.43 0.13
C ARG A 11 49.81 9.62 0.62
N ALA A 12 49.57 9.50 1.94
CA ALA A 12 48.21 9.50 2.51
C ALA A 12 47.44 10.77 2.16
N ALA A 13 48.06 11.95 2.26
CA ALA A 13 47.45 13.23 1.90
C ALA A 13 47.01 13.28 0.42
N LEU A 14 47.86 12.79 -0.50
CA LEU A 14 47.57 12.77 -1.92
C LEU A 14 46.49 11.74 -2.26
N ALA A 15 46.46 10.63 -1.56
CA ALA A 15 45.44 9.61 -1.68
C ALA A 15 44.04 10.10 -1.22
N ASP A 16 44.04 10.88 -0.11
CA ASP A 16 42.82 11.50 0.42
C ASP A 16 42.32 12.60 -0.52
N GLU A 17 43.19 13.50 -0.96
CA GLU A 17 42.86 14.55 -1.93
C GLU A 17 42.30 13.97 -3.24
N ASN A 18 42.94 12.92 -3.76
CA ASN A 18 42.44 12.17 -4.93
C ASN A 18 41.11 11.46 -4.65
N ALA A 19 40.87 10.97 -3.43
CA ALA A 19 39.59 10.40 -3.02
C ALA A 19 38.49 11.46 -3.02
N TRP A 20 38.76 12.64 -2.47
CA TRP A 20 37.88 13.81 -2.47
C TRP A 20 37.57 14.30 -3.89
N ALA A 21 38.59 14.42 -4.73
CA ALA A 21 38.43 14.81 -6.13
C ALA A 21 37.56 13.82 -6.92
N ARG A 22 37.75 12.52 -6.68
CA ARG A 22 36.90 11.46 -7.27
C ARG A 22 35.48 11.49 -6.73
N ALA A 23 35.30 11.76 -5.45
CA ALA A 23 33.96 11.86 -4.83
C ALA A 23 33.17 13.05 -5.39
N ARG A 24 33.86 14.16 -5.73
CA ARG A 24 33.26 15.38 -6.30
C ARG A 24 32.92 15.26 -7.79
N ARG A 25 33.47 14.26 -8.51
CA ARG A 25 33.13 14.08 -9.94
C ARG A 25 31.64 13.84 -10.09
N PRO A 26 30.95 14.64 -10.91
CA PRO A 26 29.53 14.43 -11.19
C PRO A 26 29.39 13.07 -11.87
N LYS A 27 28.81 12.10 -11.15
CA LYS A 27 28.43 10.81 -11.75
C LYS A 27 27.29 11.06 -12.73
N CYS A 28 27.45 10.59 -13.97
CA CYS A 28 26.36 10.64 -14.95
C CYS A 28 25.11 9.98 -14.37
N CYS A 29 23.99 10.70 -14.44
CA CYS A 29 22.72 10.17 -13.96
C CYS A 29 22.29 9.01 -14.86
N LYS A 30 22.10 7.82 -14.31
CA LYS A 30 21.68 6.61 -15.04
C LYS A 30 20.42 6.84 -15.88
N LEU A 31 19.46 7.62 -15.34
CA LEU A 31 18.23 8.02 -16.04
C LEU A 31 18.49 8.98 -17.22
N ALA A 32 19.58 9.77 -17.21
CA ALA A 32 19.94 10.63 -18.32
C ALA A 32 20.49 9.79 -19.48
N ASN A 33 21.27 8.75 -19.18
CA ASN A 33 21.95 7.93 -20.16
C ASN A 33 21.07 6.85 -20.79
N SER A 34 19.95 6.45 -20.13
CA SER A 34 19.02 5.44 -20.63
C SER A 34 17.63 6.04 -20.90
N PRO A 35 17.30 6.33 -22.18
CA PRO A 35 15.97 6.82 -22.55
C PRO A 35 14.85 5.81 -22.23
N TRP A 36 15.14 4.52 -22.33
CA TRP A 36 14.18 3.45 -21.96
C TRP A 36 13.87 3.50 -20.47
N LEU A 37 14.91 3.47 -19.62
CA LEU A 37 14.76 3.49 -18.17
C LEU A 37 14.01 4.74 -17.69
N ARG A 38 14.34 5.90 -18.29
CA ARG A 38 13.63 7.15 -18.01
C ARG A 38 12.15 7.07 -18.35
N ARG A 39 11.78 6.49 -19.51
CA ARG A 39 10.39 6.32 -19.93
C ARG A 39 9.66 5.33 -19.02
N ALA A 40 10.29 4.21 -18.69
CA ALA A 40 9.73 3.21 -17.77
C ALA A 40 9.44 3.81 -16.39
N VAL A 41 10.41 4.51 -15.79
CA VAL A 41 10.24 5.19 -14.50
C VAL A 41 9.14 6.25 -14.56
N ALA A 42 9.15 7.11 -15.57
CA ALA A 42 8.13 8.16 -15.74
C ALA A 42 6.72 7.56 -15.92
N GLY A 43 6.60 6.48 -16.69
CA GLY A 43 5.32 5.77 -16.88
C GLY A 43 4.77 5.20 -15.57
N LYS A 44 5.62 4.57 -14.76
CA LYS A 44 5.21 4.03 -13.46
C LYS A 44 4.89 5.11 -12.43
N LEU A 45 5.62 6.23 -12.42
CA LEU A 45 5.29 7.39 -11.58
C LEU A 45 3.90 7.93 -11.91
N ARG A 46 3.52 8.05 -13.20
CA ARG A 46 2.16 8.48 -13.62
C ARG A 46 1.05 7.53 -13.15
N LEU A 47 1.38 6.26 -12.88
CA LEU A 47 0.48 5.29 -12.24
C LEU A 47 0.53 5.37 -10.71
N ASP A 48 1.09 6.44 -10.16
CA ASP A 48 1.24 6.71 -8.73
C ASP A 48 2.08 5.68 -7.97
N TRP A 49 2.99 4.96 -8.64
CA TRP A 49 3.95 4.09 -7.98
C TRP A 49 5.01 4.93 -7.24
N SER A 50 5.41 4.48 -6.06
CA SER A 50 6.52 5.11 -5.36
C SER A 50 7.87 4.79 -6.03
N PRO A 51 8.90 5.65 -5.88
CA PRO A 51 10.24 5.34 -6.34
C PRO A 51 10.78 3.99 -5.87
N GLU A 52 10.44 3.59 -4.64
CA GLU A 52 10.82 2.31 -4.06
C GLU A 52 10.13 1.12 -4.76
N GLN A 53 8.83 1.23 -5.03
CA GLN A 53 8.08 0.24 -5.80
C GLN A 53 8.66 0.06 -7.21
N ILE A 54 9.04 1.17 -7.86
CA ILE A 54 9.64 1.15 -9.19
C ILE A 54 11.01 0.49 -9.16
N ALA A 55 11.86 0.84 -8.20
CA ALA A 55 13.20 0.27 -8.05
C ALA A 55 13.14 -1.25 -7.80
N GLY A 56 12.27 -1.69 -6.89
CA GLY A 56 12.10 -3.11 -6.60
C GLY A 56 11.52 -3.90 -7.77
N TRP A 57 10.53 -3.33 -8.47
CA TRP A 57 9.97 -3.92 -9.68
C TRP A 57 11.02 -4.07 -10.79
N LEU A 58 11.82 -3.04 -11.04
CA LEU A 58 12.90 -3.12 -12.04
C LEU A 58 13.92 -4.20 -11.69
N LYS A 59 14.31 -4.31 -10.42
CA LYS A 59 15.22 -5.34 -9.95
C LYS A 59 14.64 -6.76 -10.14
N ARG A 60 13.33 -6.92 -9.89
CA ARG A 60 12.62 -8.20 -10.05
C ARG A 60 12.47 -8.60 -11.52
N THR A 61 12.16 -7.63 -12.39
CA THR A 61 11.90 -7.89 -13.82
C THR A 61 13.18 -7.99 -14.66
N HIS A 62 14.27 -7.40 -14.19
CA HIS A 62 15.58 -7.39 -14.87
C HIS A 62 16.70 -7.81 -13.90
N PRO A 63 16.66 -9.04 -13.31
CA PRO A 63 17.62 -9.44 -12.27
C PRO A 63 19.05 -9.44 -12.75
N GLU A 64 19.30 -9.86 -13.99
CA GLU A 64 20.64 -10.01 -14.58
C GLU A 64 21.12 -8.74 -15.31
N ASP A 65 20.27 -7.73 -15.47
CA ASP A 65 20.59 -6.52 -16.23
C ASP A 65 20.63 -5.28 -15.33
N GLU A 66 21.81 -5.02 -14.76
CA GLU A 66 22.03 -3.84 -13.94
C GLU A 66 21.81 -2.52 -14.70
N CYS A 67 21.93 -2.51 -16.04
CA CYS A 67 21.72 -1.30 -16.83
C CYS A 67 20.26 -0.84 -16.79
N ASN A 68 19.34 -1.78 -16.68
CA ASN A 68 17.90 -1.54 -16.56
C ASN A 68 17.40 -1.44 -15.11
N GLN A 69 18.28 -1.43 -14.13
CA GLN A 69 17.95 -1.21 -12.72
C GLN A 69 18.31 0.22 -12.29
N VAL A 70 17.54 0.77 -11.37
CA VAL A 70 17.82 2.08 -10.75
C VAL A 70 17.38 2.09 -9.29
N SER A 71 18.16 2.73 -8.42
CA SER A 71 17.78 2.86 -7.02
C SER A 71 16.69 3.93 -6.83
N HIS A 72 15.86 3.76 -5.81
CA HIS A 72 14.85 4.75 -5.44
C HIS A 72 15.45 6.13 -5.15
N GLU A 73 16.66 6.16 -4.58
CA GLU A 73 17.43 7.38 -4.30
C GLU A 73 17.76 8.16 -5.59
N THR A 74 18.16 7.45 -6.65
CA THR A 74 18.43 8.06 -7.96
C THR A 74 17.15 8.63 -8.57
N ILE A 75 16.00 7.97 -8.39
CA ILE A 75 14.71 8.48 -8.86
C ILE A 75 14.34 9.74 -8.08
N TYR A 76 14.45 9.74 -6.73
CA TYR A 76 14.20 10.92 -5.91
C TYR A 76 15.11 12.09 -6.28
N ARG A 77 16.42 11.86 -6.42
CA ARG A 77 17.36 12.92 -6.85
C ARG A 77 17.01 13.49 -8.21
N SER A 78 16.55 12.69 -9.13
CA SER A 78 16.15 13.15 -10.47
C SER A 78 14.84 13.96 -10.45
N LEU A 79 13.98 13.76 -9.46
CA LEU A 79 12.75 14.52 -9.26
C LEU A 79 12.99 15.85 -8.53
N PHE A 80 13.82 15.86 -7.48
CA PHE A 80 13.97 17.01 -6.60
C PHE A 80 15.15 17.93 -6.95
N VAL A 81 16.22 17.39 -7.56
CA VAL A 81 17.39 18.18 -7.95
C VAL A 81 17.19 18.73 -9.37
N GLN A 82 16.68 19.96 -9.48
CA GLN A 82 16.29 20.61 -10.73
C GLN A 82 17.43 20.75 -11.76
N ALA A 83 18.68 20.84 -11.33
CA ALA A 83 19.85 20.96 -12.22
C ALA A 83 20.03 19.77 -13.17
N ARG A 84 19.33 18.68 -12.97
CA ARG A 84 19.43 17.46 -13.79
C ARG A 84 18.28 17.23 -14.76
N GLY A 85 17.13 17.90 -14.60
CA GLY A 85 16.01 17.97 -15.56
C GLY A 85 15.54 16.67 -16.24
N VAL A 86 15.99 15.50 -15.74
CA VAL A 86 15.82 14.21 -16.40
C VAL A 86 14.38 13.70 -16.32
N LEU A 87 13.75 13.96 -15.18
CA LEU A 87 12.33 13.70 -14.96
C LEU A 87 11.57 15.02 -14.85
N LYS A 88 10.41 15.08 -15.45
CA LYS A 88 9.58 16.30 -15.43
C LYS A 88 9.08 16.60 -14.02
N LYS A 89 9.10 17.88 -13.64
CA LYS A 89 8.65 18.37 -12.32
C LYS A 89 7.19 18.01 -12.00
N GLU A 90 6.34 17.90 -13.02
CA GLU A 90 4.94 17.46 -12.87
C GLU A 90 4.80 16.08 -12.19
N LEU A 91 5.81 15.20 -12.34
CA LEU A 91 5.81 13.86 -11.72
C LEU A 91 5.91 13.90 -10.19
N LEU A 92 6.30 15.03 -9.59
CA LEU A 92 6.26 15.22 -8.14
C LEU A 92 4.84 15.13 -7.57
N SER A 93 3.82 15.49 -8.36
CA SER A 93 2.41 15.41 -7.95
C SER A 93 1.95 13.98 -7.67
N HIS A 94 2.61 13.00 -8.28
CA HIS A 94 2.31 11.57 -8.14
C HIS A 94 2.95 10.91 -6.92
N LEU A 95 3.82 11.61 -6.21
CA LEU A 95 4.38 11.08 -4.97
C LEU A 95 3.34 11.07 -3.85
N ARG A 96 3.32 9.99 -3.04
CA ARG A 96 2.42 9.81 -1.91
C ARG A 96 2.49 10.95 -0.89
N SER A 97 3.69 11.50 -0.65
CA SER A 97 3.90 12.62 0.26
C SER A 97 4.44 13.81 -0.51
N LYS A 98 3.66 14.89 -0.53
CA LYS A 98 4.04 16.19 -1.11
C LYS A 98 4.78 17.08 -0.10
N ARG A 99 5.13 16.56 1.09
CA ARG A 99 5.71 17.34 2.19
C ARG A 99 7.22 17.38 2.08
N SER A 100 7.79 18.57 2.21
CA SER A 100 9.24 18.80 2.30
C SER A 100 9.85 18.38 3.65
N MET A 101 9.05 18.20 4.72
CA MET A 101 9.52 17.81 6.05
C MET A 101 8.55 16.85 6.77
N ARG A 102 9.13 15.92 7.55
CA ARG A 102 8.41 14.95 8.38
C ARG A 102 8.04 15.61 9.70
N ARG A 103 6.73 15.66 10.05
CA ARG A 103 6.24 16.11 11.36
C ARG A 103 5.71 14.92 12.15
N SER A 104 5.92 14.90 13.49
CA SER A 104 5.31 13.93 14.40
C SER A 104 3.80 14.10 14.44
N LYS A 105 3.07 12.98 14.63
CA LYS A 105 1.61 13.01 14.78
C LYS A 105 1.26 13.48 16.19
N PRO A 106 0.34 14.45 16.38
CA PRO A 106 -0.21 14.74 17.70
C PRO A 106 -1.03 13.54 18.19
N VAL A 107 -0.89 13.21 19.48
CA VAL A 107 -1.69 12.19 20.17
C VAL A 107 -2.99 12.87 20.64
N ASP A 108 -4.14 12.28 20.30
CA ASP A 108 -5.45 12.74 20.78
C ASP A 108 -5.77 12.04 22.12
N PRO A 109 -5.92 12.76 23.24
CA PRO A 109 -6.12 12.16 24.56
C PRO A 109 -7.56 11.72 24.85
N ASN A 110 -8.54 12.05 24.00
CA ASN A 110 -9.95 11.72 24.24
C ASN A 110 -10.34 10.42 23.52
N GLY A 111 -10.24 9.31 24.25
CA GLY A 111 -10.72 8.00 23.83
C GLY A 111 -12.25 7.95 23.70
N ASP A 112 -12.70 7.62 22.51
CA ASP A 112 -14.10 7.50 22.11
C ASP A 112 -14.85 6.44 22.95
N ARG A 113 -15.96 6.83 23.59
CA ARG A 113 -16.87 5.90 24.29
C ARG A 113 -17.73 5.15 23.27
N ARG A 114 -17.21 4.04 22.75
CA ARG A 114 -17.91 3.19 21.80
C ARG A 114 -18.93 2.32 22.49
N GLY A 115 -20.16 2.30 21.98
CA GLY A 115 -21.24 1.46 22.53
C GLY A 115 -20.98 -0.03 22.38
N HIS A 116 -21.65 -0.83 23.20
CA HIS A 116 -21.50 -2.31 23.26
C HIS A 116 -22.24 -2.97 22.06
N ILE A 117 -21.54 -3.76 21.26
CA ILE A 117 -22.13 -4.65 20.25
C ILE A 117 -22.44 -5.99 20.95
N LYS A 118 -23.65 -6.53 20.76
CA LYS A 118 -24.03 -7.83 21.33
C LYS A 118 -23.43 -8.99 20.56
N ASP A 119 -23.08 -10.07 21.26
CA ASP A 119 -22.62 -11.36 20.70
C ASP A 119 -21.38 -11.25 19.78
N ILE A 120 -20.44 -10.41 20.15
CA ILE A 120 -19.16 -10.29 19.45
C ILE A 120 -18.29 -11.52 19.66
N VAL A 121 -17.75 -12.08 18.58
CA VAL A 121 -16.64 -13.01 18.63
C VAL A 121 -15.35 -12.19 18.70
N SER A 122 -14.64 -12.27 19.83
CA SER A 122 -13.39 -11.55 20.02
C SER A 122 -12.31 -12.06 19.05
N ILE A 123 -11.42 -11.17 18.61
CA ILE A 123 -10.24 -11.53 17.83
C ILE A 123 -9.37 -12.58 18.53
N ARG A 124 -9.43 -12.66 19.88
CA ARG A 124 -8.71 -13.67 20.68
C ARG A 124 -9.24 -15.10 20.50
N GLN A 125 -10.48 -15.25 20.01
CA GLN A 125 -11.08 -16.55 19.69
C GLN A 125 -10.80 -16.96 18.23
N ARG A 126 -10.11 -16.12 17.50
CA ARG A 126 -9.74 -16.35 16.12
C ARG A 126 -8.71 -17.49 16.04
N PRO A 127 -8.90 -18.47 15.14
CA PRO A 127 -7.93 -19.56 14.98
C PRO A 127 -6.52 -19.04 14.67
N ALA A 128 -5.48 -19.69 15.20
CA ALA A 128 -4.08 -19.32 14.99
C ALA A 128 -3.70 -19.27 13.51
N VAL A 129 -4.30 -20.11 12.67
CA VAL A 129 -4.13 -20.11 11.20
C VAL A 129 -4.43 -18.73 10.58
N VAL A 130 -5.36 -17.96 11.19
CA VAL A 130 -5.69 -16.61 10.71
C VAL A 130 -4.60 -15.59 11.10
N GLU A 131 -3.83 -15.84 12.14
CA GLU A 131 -2.75 -14.93 12.57
C GLU A 131 -1.54 -14.98 11.65
N ASP A 132 -1.21 -16.15 11.15
CA ASP A 132 0.02 -16.44 10.40
C ASP A 132 0.09 -15.74 9.03
N ARG A 133 -0.95 -15.07 8.54
CA ARG A 133 -0.99 -14.43 7.21
C ARG A 133 -0.46 -15.30 6.06
N ALA A 134 -0.16 -16.58 6.31
CA ALA A 134 0.30 -17.54 5.31
C ALA A 134 -0.86 -18.13 4.51
N VAL A 135 -2.04 -18.19 5.15
CA VAL A 135 -3.24 -18.79 4.53
C VAL A 135 -4.10 -17.70 3.91
N PRO A 136 -4.42 -17.79 2.60
CA PRO A 136 -5.31 -16.84 1.94
C PRO A 136 -6.77 -17.03 2.39
N GLY A 137 -7.55 -15.96 2.23
CA GLY A 137 -8.99 -15.95 2.51
C GLY A 137 -9.38 -15.23 3.81
N HIS A 138 -8.42 -14.63 4.50
CA HIS A 138 -8.68 -13.87 5.73
C HIS A 138 -8.58 -12.36 5.46
N TRP A 139 -9.69 -11.65 5.67
CA TRP A 139 -9.84 -10.25 5.31
C TRP A 139 -9.86 -9.33 6.52
N GLU A 140 -9.35 -8.14 6.35
CA GLU A 140 -9.49 -7.00 7.28
C GLU A 140 -10.40 -5.96 6.62
N GLY A 141 -11.39 -5.45 7.34
CA GLY A 141 -12.31 -4.46 6.83
C GLY A 141 -12.37 -3.19 7.68
N ASP A 142 -12.73 -2.08 7.05
CA ASP A 142 -12.87 -0.77 7.70
C ASP A 142 -13.76 0.16 6.84
N LEU A 143 -14.21 1.28 7.43
CA LEU A 143 -14.85 2.38 6.70
C LEU A 143 -13.90 3.56 6.56
N LEU A 144 -13.61 3.93 5.32
CA LEU A 144 -12.99 5.21 5.01
C LEU A 144 -14.08 6.29 5.08
N SER A 145 -13.93 7.24 6.01
CA SER A 145 -14.90 8.32 6.23
C SER A 145 -14.49 9.59 5.50
N GLY A 146 -15.46 10.27 4.91
CA GLY A 146 -15.41 11.62 4.35
C GLY A 146 -16.42 12.57 5.04
N PRO A 147 -16.48 13.85 4.67
CA PRO A 147 -17.53 14.77 5.07
C PRO A 147 -18.88 14.31 4.52
N ASN A 148 -19.95 14.97 4.96
CA ASN A 148 -21.33 14.75 4.50
C ASN A 148 -21.80 13.30 4.68
N ASN A 149 -21.36 12.62 5.77
CA ASN A 149 -21.68 11.20 6.01
C ASN A 149 -21.41 10.30 4.82
N SER A 150 -20.31 10.54 4.10
CA SER A 150 -19.89 9.75 2.95
C SER A 150 -18.87 8.69 3.35
N TYR A 151 -19.05 7.47 2.84
CA TYR A 151 -18.23 6.32 3.25
C TYR A 151 -17.85 5.42 2.08
N ILE A 152 -16.67 4.80 2.20
CA ILE A 152 -16.22 3.70 1.35
C ILE A 152 -15.81 2.55 2.27
N ALA A 153 -16.41 1.38 2.10
CA ALA A 153 -15.95 0.18 2.78
C ALA A 153 -14.69 -0.34 2.07
N THR A 154 -13.65 -0.60 2.86
CA THR A 154 -12.38 -1.13 2.42
C THR A 154 -12.23 -2.55 2.94
N LEU A 155 -11.91 -3.49 2.07
CA LEU A 155 -11.63 -4.87 2.39
C LEU A 155 -10.23 -5.20 1.89
N VAL A 156 -9.37 -5.72 2.76
CA VAL A 156 -7.98 -6.06 2.43
C VAL A 156 -7.72 -7.50 2.82
N GLU A 157 -7.34 -8.33 1.86
CA GLU A 157 -6.93 -9.69 2.10
C GLU A 157 -5.52 -9.70 2.76
N ARG A 158 -5.37 -10.49 3.84
CA ARG A 158 -4.20 -10.39 4.72
C ARG A 158 -2.93 -10.98 4.15
N HIS A 159 -3.03 -12.07 3.38
CA HIS A 159 -1.89 -12.75 2.76
C HIS A 159 -1.38 -11.97 1.53
N THR A 160 -2.27 -11.69 0.59
CA THR A 160 -1.95 -11.11 -0.72
C THR A 160 -1.94 -9.59 -0.74
N ARG A 161 -2.50 -8.93 0.29
CA ARG A 161 -2.75 -7.48 0.34
C ARG A 161 -3.73 -7.00 -0.72
N TYR A 162 -4.51 -7.91 -1.31
CA TYR A 162 -5.50 -7.58 -2.31
C TYR A 162 -6.61 -6.70 -1.72
N VAL A 163 -7.01 -5.67 -2.45
CA VAL A 163 -7.95 -4.64 -1.99
C VAL A 163 -9.23 -4.71 -2.78
N MET A 164 -10.34 -4.67 -2.08
CA MET A 164 -11.68 -4.42 -2.65
C MET A 164 -12.27 -3.17 -2.00
N LEU A 165 -12.96 -2.37 -2.79
CA LEU A 165 -13.64 -1.16 -2.33
C LEU A 165 -15.13 -1.25 -2.65
N ALA A 166 -15.97 -0.87 -1.70
CA ALA A 166 -17.41 -0.82 -1.88
C ALA A 166 -17.95 0.57 -1.57
N LYS A 167 -18.79 1.11 -2.46
CA LYS A 167 -19.57 2.32 -2.17
C LYS A 167 -20.60 2.00 -1.12
N VAL A 168 -20.69 2.85 -0.09
CA VAL A 168 -21.66 2.72 1.00
C VAL A 168 -22.44 4.04 1.09
N ALA A 169 -23.75 3.95 1.03
CA ALA A 169 -24.61 5.14 1.01
C ALA A 169 -24.74 5.80 2.39
N GLY A 170 -24.45 5.08 3.47
CA GLY A 170 -24.53 5.57 4.84
C GLY A 170 -23.73 4.69 5.80
N LYS A 171 -23.65 5.11 7.07
CA LYS A 171 -22.96 4.35 8.14
C LYS A 171 -23.91 3.43 8.91
N ASP A 172 -25.15 3.33 8.50
CA ASP A 172 -26.10 2.39 9.09
C ASP A 172 -25.70 0.95 8.81
N THR A 173 -25.96 0.08 9.76
CA THR A 173 -25.58 -1.32 9.73
C THR A 173 -26.14 -2.05 8.51
N GLN A 174 -27.38 -1.77 8.13
CA GLN A 174 -28.03 -2.44 7.01
C GLN A 174 -27.33 -2.14 5.67
N THR A 175 -27.02 -0.87 5.44
CA THR A 175 -26.34 -0.42 4.21
C THR A 175 -24.94 -1.01 4.12
N VAL A 176 -24.18 -0.98 5.23
CA VAL A 176 -22.81 -1.54 5.27
C VAL A 176 -22.84 -3.04 5.03
N VAL A 177 -23.67 -3.79 5.76
CA VAL A 177 -23.78 -5.25 5.63
C VAL A 177 -24.20 -5.65 4.21
N CYS A 178 -25.18 -4.97 3.60
CA CYS A 178 -25.57 -5.23 2.22
C CYS A 178 -24.43 -5.00 1.22
N ALA A 179 -23.64 -3.94 1.40
CA ALA A 179 -22.49 -3.67 0.54
C ALA A 179 -21.41 -4.75 0.68
N LEU A 180 -21.12 -5.19 1.91
CA LEU A 180 -20.16 -6.26 2.19
C LEU A 180 -20.59 -7.61 1.60
N ILE A 181 -21.89 -7.98 1.73
CA ILE A 181 -22.44 -9.20 1.13
C ILE A 181 -22.27 -9.18 -0.40
N LYS A 182 -22.54 -8.05 -1.06
CA LYS A 182 -22.35 -7.89 -2.50
C LYS A 182 -20.90 -8.09 -2.93
N GLN A 183 -19.94 -7.65 -2.10
CA GLN A 183 -18.51 -7.88 -2.40
C GLN A 183 -18.09 -9.32 -2.14
N ALA A 184 -18.55 -9.92 -1.04
CA ALA A 184 -18.25 -11.31 -0.70
C ALA A 184 -18.67 -12.29 -1.81
N LYS A 185 -19.87 -12.10 -2.38
CA LYS A 185 -20.40 -12.93 -3.47
C LYS A 185 -19.61 -12.86 -4.79
N LYS A 186 -18.64 -11.96 -4.92
CA LYS A 186 -17.75 -11.87 -6.11
C LYS A 186 -16.55 -12.80 -6.02
N LEU A 187 -16.31 -13.38 -4.87
CA LEU A 187 -15.15 -14.21 -4.58
C LEU A 187 -15.57 -15.67 -4.37
N PRO A 188 -14.70 -16.63 -4.76
CA PRO A 188 -14.85 -18.02 -4.32
C PRO A 188 -14.86 -18.11 -2.79
N ASN A 189 -15.64 -19.04 -2.23
CA ASN A 189 -15.76 -19.20 -0.78
C ASN A 189 -14.42 -19.52 -0.12
N GLU A 190 -13.54 -20.23 -0.82
CA GLU A 190 -12.18 -20.60 -0.37
C GLU A 190 -11.30 -19.39 -0.13
N LEU A 191 -11.59 -18.28 -0.81
CA LEU A 191 -10.84 -17.03 -0.72
C LEU A 191 -11.51 -15.98 0.17
N TYR A 192 -12.61 -16.32 0.85
CA TYR A 192 -13.23 -15.43 1.82
C TYR A 192 -13.74 -16.23 3.03
N LYS A 193 -12.81 -16.58 3.91
CA LYS A 193 -13.06 -17.45 5.07
C LYS A 193 -13.44 -16.67 6.33
N SER A 194 -12.82 -15.51 6.56
CA SER A 194 -13.11 -14.67 7.70
C SER A 194 -12.96 -13.19 7.40
N LEU A 195 -13.67 -12.37 8.18
CA LEU A 195 -13.58 -10.92 8.16
C LEU A 195 -13.23 -10.42 9.57
N THR A 196 -12.16 -9.63 9.69
CA THR A 196 -11.82 -8.91 10.91
C THR A 196 -12.26 -7.45 10.80
N TRP A 197 -13.06 -6.98 11.74
CA TRP A 197 -13.58 -5.61 11.76
C TRP A 197 -13.25 -4.93 13.09
N ASP A 198 -13.38 -3.60 13.15
CA ASP A 198 -13.33 -2.92 14.43
C ASP A 198 -14.68 -3.06 15.19
N ARG A 199 -14.74 -2.50 16.40
CA ARG A 199 -15.99 -2.49 17.18
C ARG A 199 -16.90 -1.31 16.78
N GLY A 200 -16.87 -0.91 15.52
CA GLY A 200 -17.78 0.12 15.02
C GLY A 200 -19.23 -0.36 14.96
N LYS A 201 -20.18 0.50 15.29
CA LYS A 201 -21.62 0.19 15.29
C LYS A 201 -22.14 -0.19 13.89
N GLU A 202 -21.41 0.13 12.86
CA GLU A 202 -21.75 -0.15 11.47
C GLU A 202 -21.79 -1.64 11.11
N LEU A 203 -21.22 -2.52 11.95
CA LEU A 203 -21.29 -3.97 11.78
C LEU A 203 -22.02 -4.68 12.93
N THR A 204 -22.94 -3.97 13.59
CA THR A 204 -23.74 -4.56 14.69
C THR A 204 -24.57 -5.76 14.24
N ASP A 205 -25.07 -5.78 13.00
CA ASP A 205 -25.79 -6.91 12.40
C ASP A 205 -24.84 -7.88 11.66
N HIS A 206 -23.69 -8.18 12.25
CA HIS A 206 -22.70 -9.12 11.69
C HIS A 206 -23.27 -10.53 11.49
N ARG A 207 -24.26 -10.93 12.31
CA ARG A 207 -24.95 -12.22 12.18
C ARG A 207 -25.62 -12.36 10.82
N ARG A 208 -26.28 -11.31 10.31
CA ARG A 208 -26.88 -11.30 8.97
C ARG A 208 -25.82 -11.48 7.87
N PHE A 209 -24.65 -10.84 8.05
CA PHE A 209 -23.53 -11.03 7.13
C PHE A 209 -23.06 -12.50 7.13
N THR A 210 -22.80 -13.07 8.33
CA THR A 210 -22.38 -14.47 8.48
C THR A 210 -23.41 -15.46 7.92
N LEU A 211 -24.70 -15.25 8.19
CA LEU A 211 -25.77 -16.10 7.64
C LEU A 211 -25.84 -16.07 6.10
N ALA A 212 -25.64 -14.88 5.52
CA ALA A 212 -25.74 -14.69 4.07
C ALA A 212 -24.50 -15.15 3.30
N THR A 213 -23.33 -15.21 3.95
CA THR A 213 -22.03 -15.46 3.29
C THR A 213 -21.29 -16.68 3.81
N LYS A 214 -21.68 -17.22 4.97
CA LYS A 214 -20.98 -18.28 5.73
C LYS A 214 -19.55 -17.89 6.14
N ILE A 215 -19.29 -16.57 6.29
CA ILE A 215 -17.99 -16.02 6.64
C ILE A 215 -18.00 -15.61 8.11
N ASP A 216 -17.01 -16.06 8.87
CA ASP A 216 -16.87 -15.70 10.28
C ASP A 216 -16.39 -14.26 10.45
N VAL A 217 -17.01 -13.52 11.38
CA VAL A 217 -16.64 -12.15 11.71
C VAL A 217 -15.99 -12.07 13.08
N TYR A 218 -14.79 -11.53 13.12
CA TYR A 218 -14.02 -11.30 14.35
C TYR A 218 -13.87 -9.81 14.62
N PHE A 219 -14.02 -9.40 15.87
CA PHE A 219 -13.89 -8.01 16.28
C PHE A 219 -12.59 -7.75 17.04
N CYS A 220 -11.88 -6.71 16.64
CA CYS A 220 -10.65 -6.28 17.31
C CYS A 220 -10.88 -5.89 18.77
N ASP A 221 -9.84 -6.00 19.58
CA ASP A 221 -9.85 -5.43 20.92
C ASP A 221 -9.96 -3.89 20.85
N PRO A 222 -10.55 -3.25 21.88
CA PRO A 222 -10.59 -1.80 21.96
C PRO A 222 -9.18 -1.21 21.86
N GLN A 223 -9.05 -0.08 21.15
CA GLN A 223 -7.79 0.67 21.01
C GLN A 223 -6.60 -0.14 20.47
N SER A 224 -6.87 -1.21 19.70
CA SER A 224 -5.84 -2.09 19.15
C SER A 224 -5.76 -2.02 17.61
N PRO A 225 -5.40 -0.86 17.02
CA PRO A 225 -5.37 -0.67 15.56
C PRO A 225 -4.37 -1.61 14.86
N TRP A 226 -3.29 -2.03 15.55
CA TRP A 226 -2.30 -2.96 14.99
C TRP A 226 -2.88 -4.33 14.61
N GLN A 227 -4.01 -4.73 15.19
CA GLN A 227 -4.71 -5.97 14.83
C GLN A 227 -5.29 -5.95 13.40
N ARG A 228 -5.40 -4.76 12.78
CA ARG A 228 -5.80 -4.53 11.39
C ARG A 228 -4.75 -3.75 10.58
N GLY A 229 -3.48 -4.05 10.82
CA GLY A 229 -2.36 -3.31 10.22
C GLY A 229 -2.34 -3.34 8.69
N SER A 230 -2.90 -4.37 8.03
CA SER A 230 -3.00 -4.44 6.56
C SER A 230 -3.98 -3.41 6.04
N ASN A 231 -5.15 -3.29 6.69
CA ASN A 231 -6.17 -2.34 6.31
C ASN A 231 -5.73 -0.90 6.62
N GLU A 232 -5.16 -0.65 7.80
CA GLU A 232 -4.67 0.68 8.17
C GLU A 232 -3.62 1.21 7.18
N ASN A 233 -2.66 0.36 6.79
CA ASN A 233 -1.68 0.72 5.77
C ASN A 233 -2.34 1.01 4.41
N THR A 234 -3.30 0.20 4.00
CA THR A 234 -4.04 0.38 2.75
C THR A 234 -4.88 1.65 2.76
N ASN A 235 -5.56 1.94 3.86
CA ASN A 235 -6.29 3.20 4.05
C ASN A 235 -5.36 4.41 3.92
N GLY A 236 -4.12 4.29 4.42
CA GLY A 236 -3.08 5.30 4.20
C GLY A 236 -2.71 5.50 2.72
N LEU A 237 -2.71 4.44 1.91
CA LEU A 237 -2.48 4.52 0.46
C LEU A 237 -3.70 5.09 -0.28
N LEU A 238 -4.90 4.70 0.12
CA LEU A 238 -6.16 5.20 -0.44
C LEU A 238 -6.31 6.72 -0.28
N ARG A 239 -5.69 7.33 0.74
CA ARG A 239 -5.68 8.78 0.93
C ARG A 239 -4.93 9.55 -0.17
N GLN A 240 -4.20 8.89 -1.02
CA GLN A 240 -3.65 9.49 -2.26
C GLN A 240 -4.77 9.77 -3.28
N TYR A 241 -5.77 8.89 -3.35
CA TYR A 241 -6.93 9.01 -4.24
C TYR A 241 -8.13 9.72 -3.59
N PHE A 242 -8.28 9.52 -2.29
CA PHE A 242 -9.36 10.06 -1.47
C PHE A 242 -8.77 10.91 -0.34
N PRO A 243 -8.30 12.13 -0.61
CA PRO A 243 -7.73 13.00 0.41
C PRO A 243 -8.71 13.24 1.57
N LYS A 244 -8.20 13.51 2.78
CA LYS A 244 -9.05 13.88 3.91
C LYS A 244 -9.80 15.16 3.58
N GLY A 245 -11.09 15.21 3.93
CA GLY A 245 -11.94 16.36 3.65
C GLY A 245 -12.63 16.35 2.28
N THR A 246 -12.42 15.31 1.46
CA THR A 246 -13.18 15.13 0.21
C THR A 246 -14.45 14.32 0.44
N ASP A 247 -15.54 14.72 -0.22
CA ASP A 247 -16.79 13.96 -0.21
C ASP A 247 -16.62 12.65 -1.01
N LEU A 248 -16.82 11.53 -0.33
CA LEU A 248 -16.67 10.21 -0.93
C LEU A 248 -17.90 9.76 -1.71
N ALA A 249 -19.06 10.39 -1.49
CA ALA A 249 -20.32 10.05 -2.15
C ALA A 249 -20.29 10.35 -3.65
N VAL A 250 -19.46 11.32 -4.10
CA VAL A 250 -19.33 11.68 -5.52
C VAL A 250 -18.74 10.57 -6.38
N HIS A 251 -18.05 9.61 -5.77
CA HIS A 251 -17.38 8.56 -6.52
C HIS A 251 -18.35 7.41 -6.86
N SER A 252 -18.34 6.99 -8.13
CA SER A 252 -19.08 5.81 -8.57
C SER A 252 -18.39 4.51 -8.15
N GLN A 253 -19.14 3.40 -8.08
CA GLN A 253 -18.53 2.08 -7.83
C GLN A 253 -17.50 1.71 -8.92
N ALA A 254 -17.72 2.12 -10.16
CA ALA A 254 -16.77 1.90 -11.24
C ALA A 254 -15.43 2.61 -10.99
N TYR A 255 -15.46 3.84 -10.48
CA TYR A 255 -14.26 4.57 -10.09
C TYR A 255 -13.54 3.89 -8.91
N LEU A 256 -14.28 3.43 -7.89
CA LEU A 256 -13.71 2.68 -6.78
C LEU A 256 -13.02 1.39 -7.26
N ASN A 257 -13.64 0.67 -8.17
CA ASN A 257 -13.05 -0.54 -8.78
C ASN A 257 -11.76 -0.21 -9.56
N LYS A 258 -11.72 0.93 -10.27
CA LYS A 258 -10.51 1.40 -10.95
C LYS A 258 -9.37 1.69 -9.95
N VAL A 259 -9.67 2.39 -8.87
CA VAL A 259 -8.68 2.69 -7.81
C VAL A 259 -8.19 1.40 -7.13
N ALA A 260 -9.09 0.47 -6.81
CA ALA A 260 -8.72 -0.83 -6.25
C ALA A 260 -7.77 -1.59 -7.19
N ARG A 261 -8.07 -1.63 -8.49
CA ARG A 261 -7.20 -2.25 -9.51
C ARG A 261 -5.83 -1.60 -9.53
N GLN A 262 -5.75 -0.25 -9.58
CA GLN A 262 -4.47 0.46 -9.56
C GLN A 262 -3.63 0.12 -8.32
N LEU A 263 -4.25 -0.02 -7.13
CA LEU A 263 -3.55 -0.43 -5.91
C LEU A 263 -3.13 -1.90 -5.95
N ASN A 264 -3.93 -2.77 -6.54
CA ASN A 264 -3.64 -4.20 -6.68
C ASN A 264 -2.54 -4.49 -7.71
N GLU A 265 -2.33 -3.59 -8.66
CA GLU A 265 -1.26 -3.66 -9.66
C GLU A 265 0.06 -3.02 -9.18
N ARG A 266 0.10 -2.39 -7.99
CA ARG A 266 1.33 -1.82 -7.43
C ARG A 266 2.14 -2.87 -6.68
N PRO A 267 3.45 -3.04 -6.97
CA PRO A 267 4.33 -3.92 -6.21
C PRO A 267 4.35 -3.57 -4.72
N ARG A 268 4.50 -4.58 -3.89
CA ARG A 268 4.63 -4.41 -2.44
C ARG A 268 5.97 -4.98 -1.95
N GLU A 269 6.73 -4.19 -1.23
CA GLU A 269 7.98 -4.66 -0.61
C GLU A 269 7.73 -5.88 0.28
N THR A 270 6.65 -5.87 1.07
CA THR A 270 6.22 -7.00 1.92
C THR A 270 5.86 -8.28 1.14
N LEU A 271 5.68 -8.18 -0.19
CA LEU A 271 5.44 -9.29 -1.11
C LEU A 271 6.65 -9.50 -2.04
N GLN A 272 7.85 -9.10 -1.63
CA GLN A 272 9.07 -9.19 -2.46
C GLN A 272 8.90 -8.50 -3.83
N PHE A 273 8.19 -7.37 -3.83
CA PHE A 273 7.84 -6.59 -5.02
C PHE A 273 6.94 -7.31 -6.03
N GLU A 274 6.26 -8.38 -5.62
CA GLU A 274 5.08 -8.86 -6.34
C GLU A 274 3.90 -7.91 -6.14
N THR A 275 2.96 -7.96 -7.07
CA THR A 275 1.71 -7.21 -6.93
C THR A 275 0.67 -8.02 -6.14
N PRO A 276 -0.22 -7.35 -5.40
CA PRO A 276 -1.37 -8.01 -4.78
C PRO A 276 -2.20 -8.84 -5.78
N ALA A 277 -2.36 -8.35 -7.02
CA ALA A 277 -3.10 -9.05 -8.06
C ALA A 277 -2.42 -10.36 -8.49
N GLU A 278 -1.09 -10.36 -8.70
CA GLU A 278 -0.32 -11.57 -9.02
C GLU A 278 -0.48 -12.62 -7.92
N ARG A 279 -0.27 -12.24 -6.66
CA ARG A 279 -0.42 -13.12 -5.50
C ARG A 279 -1.85 -13.66 -5.35
N PHE A 280 -2.85 -12.79 -5.49
CA PHE A 280 -4.25 -13.19 -5.37
C PHE A 280 -4.65 -14.16 -6.48
N ASN A 281 -4.26 -13.89 -7.73
CA ASN A 281 -4.53 -14.78 -8.86
C ASN A 281 -3.86 -16.14 -8.70
N ALA A 282 -2.65 -16.18 -8.13
CA ALA A 282 -1.98 -17.44 -7.82
C ALA A 282 -2.78 -18.26 -6.77
N CYS A 283 -3.36 -17.60 -5.76
CA CYS A 283 -4.24 -18.27 -4.80
C CYS A 283 -5.54 -18.78 -5.47
N VAL A 284 -6.13 -18.00 -6.38
CA VAL A 284 -7.33 -18.47 -7.16
C VAL A 284 -6.98 -19.71 -7.97
N ALA A 285 -5.86 -19.71 -8.67
CA ALA A 285 -5.43 -20.86 -9.49
C ALA A 285 -5.12 -22.12 -8.66
N SER A 286 -4.76 -21.98 -7.39
CA SER A 286 -4.49 -23.12 -6.50
C SER A 286 -5.73 -23.70 -5.83
N THR A 287 -6.88 -23.03 -5.94
CA THR A 287 -8.15 -23.46 -5.33
C THR A 287 -9.11 -24.08 -6.35
N GLY A 288 -8.85 -24.00 -7.64
CA GLY A 288 -9.61 -24.64 -8.73
C GLY A 288 -8.88 -25.85 -9.25
#